data_85fc712fa2b600780fa79923df2b6982
#
_entry.id   85fc712fa2b600780fa79923df2b6982
#
_cell.length_a   1.000
_cell.length_b   1.000
_cell.length_c   1.000
_cell.angle_alpha   90.00
_cell.angle_beta   90.00
_cell.angle_gamma   90.00
#
_symmetry.space_group_name_H-M   'P 1'
#
loop_
_entity.id
_entity.type
_entity.pdbx_description
1 polymer ?
#
loop_
_entity_poly.entity_id
_entity_poly.type
_entity_poly.pdbx_seq_one_letter_code
_entity_poly.pdbx_strand_id
1 'polypeptide(L)'
;MAERVIPRSADPELPLLVVVSYDRAGRVTTLRQPAFDEMTQVLVVHDEEAKDAYELIQDCGKAQLFVSGVRAGYPGSGKVRQMQWVWEQLDEGEVVVFADDDIKFCSAAPKAYDGIDNVVLPADERMLGPIAREFRTEIDAKRWRELFFSTLARMNAQETVMGGFAVVDNYFFRLKHWRRVGYVSGHLIIMRKDSRFKWDENIPMEDYRNSAEVCKVFGSVVLNNFGFFEHSTYIEGGLGTAEERLPFRAPDCETLMRIYPGFFRIKESGIMAGADLSVSVTDVTLDRWV
;
A
#
# COMPACT_ATOMS: atom_id res chain seq x y z
N MET A 1 25.24 9.00 -8.51
CA MET A 1 23.75 8.92 -8.50
C MET A 1 23.33 8.58 -9.92
N ALA A 2 22.43 7.62 -10.09
CA ALA A 2 21.84 7.36 -11.41
C ALA A 2 21.08 8.63 -11.86
N GLU A 3 21.10 8.91 -13.16
CA GLU A 3 20.32 10.01 -13.72
C GLU A 3 18.84 9.75 -13.51
N ARG A 4 18.12 10.75 -13.00
CA ARG A 4 16.66 10.64 -12.79
C ARG A 4 15.95 10.61 -14.14
N VAL A 5 15.21 9.55 -14.40
CA VAL A 5 14.39 9.40 -15.62
C VAL A 5 12.89 9.57 -15.34
N ILE A 6 12.43 9.31 -14.11
CA ILE A 6 11.03 9.54 -13.74
C ILE A 6 10.75 11.03 -13.54
N PRO A 7 9.54 11.54 -13.85
CA PRO A 7 9.21 12.95 -13.69
C PRO A 7 9.21 13.36 -12.21
N ARG A 8 9.24 14.66 -11.97
CA ARG A 8 8.80 15.24 -10.70
C ARG A 8 7.27 15.42 -10.74
N SER A 9 6.65 15.52 -9.58
CA SER A 9 5.25 15.92 -9.54
C SER A 9 5.06 17.29 -10.20
N ALA A 10 4.03 17.39 -11.03
CA ALA A 10 3.67 18.67 -11.69
C ALA A 10 3.11 19.68 -10.67
N ASP A 11 2.41 19.20 -9.63
CA ASP A 11 2.00 19.98 -8.48
C ASP A 11 3.01 19.75 -7.35
N PRO A 12 3.79 20.77 -6.92
CA PRO A 12 4.80 20.60 -5.88
C PRO A 12 4.20 20.22 -4.50
N GLU A 13 2.91 20.44 -4.32
CA GLU A 13 2.21 20.05 -3.09
C GLU A 13 1.75 18.59 -3.09
N LEU A 14 1.53 18.00 -4.27
CA LEU A 14 1.13 16.61 -4.38
C LEU A 14 2.33 15.70 -4.65
N PRO A 15 2.34 14.48 -4.11
CA PRO A 15 3.38 13.51 -4.40
C PRO A 15 3.22 12.93 -5.81
N LEU A 16 4.27 12.30 -6.30
CA LEU A 16 4.19 11.43 -7.44
C LEU A 16 3.40 10.17 -7.07
N LEU A 17 2.42 9.79 -7.87
CA LEU A 17 1.78 8.47 -7.78
C LEU A 17 2.57 7.49 -8.65
N VAL A 18 3.11 6.47 -8.04
CA VAL A 18 3.82 5.39 -8.73
C VAL A 18 3.03 4.10 -8.60
N VAL A 19 2.53 3.62 -9.71
CA VAL A 19 1.87 2.32 -9.81
C VAL A 19 2.89 1.32 -10.34
N VAL A 20 3.12 0.24 -9.59
CA VAL A 20 3.98 -0.86 -10.04
C VAL A 20 3.09 -1.99 -10.54
N SER A 21 3.39 -2.52 -11.73
CA SER A 21 2.56 -3.54 -12.35
C SER A 21 3.39 -4.65 -12.99
N TYR A 22 2.85 -5.87 -12.92
CA TYR A 22 3.45 -7.07 -13.48
C TYR A 22 2.39 -7.99 -14.09
N ASP A 23 2.51 -8.25 -15.40
CA ASP A 23 1.62 -9.14 -16.17
C ASP A 23 0.11 -8.86 -16.02
N ARG A 24 -0.26 -7.58 -15.91
CA ARG A 24 -1.65 -7.15 -15.71
C ARG A 24 -2.11 -6.11 -16.74
N ALA A 25 -1.50 -6.11 -17.92
CA ALA A 25 -1.97 -5.28 -19.04
C ALA A 25 -3.49 -5.50 -19.27
N GLY A 26 -4.25 -4.40 -19.37
CA GLY A 26 -5.72 -4.44 -19.44
C GLY A 26 -6.46 -4.51 -18.09
N ARG A 27 -5.73 -4.60 -16.98
CA ARG A 27 -6.32 -4.78 -15.64
C ARG A 27 -5.92 -3.69 -14.64
N VAL A 28 -5.23 -2.63 -15.08
CA VAL A 28 -4.81 -1.53 -14.21
C VAL A 28 -6.00 -0.64 -13.90
N THR A 29 -6.56 -0.80 -12.71
CA THR A 29 -7.72 -0.01 -12.25
C THR A 29 -7.33 1.20 -11.43
N THR A 30 -6.17 1.18 -10.80
CA THR A 30 -5.68 2.24 -9.91
C THR A 30 -5.56 3.59 -10.62
N LEU A 31 -5.05 3.61 -11.84
CA LEU A 31 -4.86 4.83 -12.61
C LEU A 31 -6.18 5.52 -13.03
N ARG A 32 -7.31 4.84 -12.85
CA ARG A 32 -8.66 5.34 -13.19
C ARG A 32 -9.43 5.82 -11.96
N GLN A 33 -8.83 5.78 -10.78
CA GLN A 33 -9.50 6.20 -9.55
C GLN A 33 -9.59 7.72 -9.47
N PRO A 34 -10.78 8.30 -9.26
CA PRO A 34 -10.95 9.76 -9.14
C PRO A 34 -10.10 10.40 -8.04
N ALA A 35 -9.77 9.62 -7.01
CA ALA A 35 -8.86 10.03 -5.95
C ALA A 35 -7.51 10.55 -6.47
N PHE A 36 -7.03 10.03 -7.58
CA PHE A 36 -5.68 10.32 -8.09
C PHE A 36 -5.66 11.21 -9.33
N ASP A 37 -6.79 11.82 -9.68
CA ASP A 37 -6.93 12.59 -10.92
C ASP A 37 -6.01 13.83 -11.00
N GLU A 38 -5.68 14.43 -9.87
CA GLU A 38 -4.80 15.62 -9.83
C GLU A 38 -3.31 15.27 -9.70
N MET A 39 -2.98 13.99 -9.48
CA MET A 39 -1.59 13.55 -9.30
C MET A 39 -0.87 13.36 -10.62
N THR A 40 0.43 13.62 -10.62
CA THR A 40 1.33 13.11 -11.67
C THR A 40 1.46 11.62 -11.49
N GLN A 41 1.11 10.85 -12.53
CA GLN A 41 1.03 9.41 -12.47
C GLN A 41 2.13 8.76 -13.28
N VAL A 42 2.77 7.75 -12.71
CA VAL A 42 3.80 6.92 -13.33
C VAL A 42 3.39 5.47 -13.20
N LEU A 43 3.44 4.75 -14.31
CA LEU A 43 3.30 3.30 -14.35
C LEU A 43 4.67 2.66 -14.59
N VAL A 44 5.09 1.78 -13.70
CA VAL A 44 6.37 1.09 -13.82
C VAL A 44 6.14 -0.37 -14.14
N VAL A 45 6.72 -0.83 -15.24
CA VAL A 45 6.70 -2.21 -15.70
C VAL A 45 8.11 -2.80 -15.73
N HIS A 46 8.22 -4.11 -15.92
CA HIS A 46 9.49 -4.81 -15.76
C HIS A 46 10.40 -4.74 -16.99
N ASP A 47 9.86 -4.86 -18.20
CA ASP A 47 10.63 -4.84 -19.46
C ASP A 47 9.88 -4.20 -20.62
N GLU A 48 10.52 -4.10 -21.80
CA GLU A 48 9.95 -3.47 -22.99
C GLU A 48 8.77 -4.26 -23.56
N GLU A 49 8.76 -5.59 -23.48
CA GLU A 49 7.63 -6.41 -23.94
C GLU A 49 6.38 -6.12 -23.11
N ALA A 50 6.52 -6.00 -21.79
CA ALA A 50 5.45 -5.56 -20.93
C ALA A 50 4.98 -4.15 -21.30
N LYS A 51 5.90 -3.21 -21.53
CA LYS A 51 5.58 -1.84 -21.95
C LYS A 51 4.73 -1.83 -23.21
N ASP A 52 5.13 -2.55 -24.25
CA ASP A 52 4.40 -2.64 -25.52
C ASP A 52 2.98 -3.18 -25.30
N ALA A 53 2.81 -4.17 -24.42
CA ALA A 53 1.49 -4.71 -24.09
C ALA A 53 0.57 -3.68 -23.42
N TYR A 54 1.09 -2.85 -22.50
CA TYR A 54 0.31 -1.79 -21.85
C TYR A 54 0.00 -0.63 -22.77
N GLU A 55 0.92 -0.25 -23.66
CA GLU A 55 0.69 0.79 -24.67
C GLU A 55 -0.36 0.37 -25.70
N LEU A 56 -0.31 -0.89 -26.15
CA LEU A 56 -1.25 -1.43 -27.16
C LEU A 56 -2.71 -1.33 -26.71
N ILE A 57 -2.97 -1.58 -25.43
CA ILE A 57 -4.34 -1.55 -24.87
C ILE A 57 -4.71 -0.22 -24.28
N GLN A 58 -3.82 0.79 -24.34
CA GLN A 58 -4.04 2.15 -23.80
C GLN A 58 -4.45 2.15 -22.32
N ASP A 59 -3.95 1.20 -21.54
CA ASP A 59 -4.32 1.02 -20.12
C ASP A 59 -3.66 2.05 -19.19
N CYS A 60 -2.69 2.80 -19.72
CA CYS A 60 -1.91 3.77 -18.94
C CYS A 60 -2.68 5.06 -18.61
N GLY A 61 -3.83 5.33 -19.28
CA GLY A 61 -4.54 6.60 -19.08
C GLY A 61 -3.64 7.79 -19.35
N LYS A 62 -3.48 8.67 -18.37
CA LYS A 62 -2.55 9.82 -18.41
C LYS A 62 -1.17 9.52 -17.78
N ALA A 63 -0.96 8.31 -17.26
CA ALA A 63 0.30 7.94 -16.63
C ALA A 63 1.43 7.84 -17.65
N GLN A 64 2.61 8.30 -17.25
CA GLN A 64 3.83 8.05 -18.01
C GLN A 64 4.33 6.64 -17.70
N LEU A 65 4.65 5.88 -18.76
CA LEU A 65 5.07 4.50 -18.66
C LEU A 65 6.60 4.39 -18.65
N PHE A 66 7.13 3.65 -17.68
CA PHE A 66 8.58 3.44 -17.52
C PHE A 66 8.93 1.96 -17.37
N VAL A 67 10.06 1.59 -17.93
CA VAL A 67 10.64 0.26 -17.81
C VAL A 67 11.74 0.27 -16.77
N SER A 68 11.60 -0.57 -15.75
CA SER A 68 12.60 -0.68 -14.69
C SER A 68 13.79 -1.59 -15.05
N GLY A 69 13.63 -2.44 -16.06
CA GLY A 69 14.61 -3.48 -16.41
C GLY A 69 14.68 -4.62 -15.38
N VAL A 70 13.78 -4.64 -14.43
CA VAL A 70 13.77 -5.59 -13.32
C VAL A 70 12.72 -6.66 -13.57
N ARG A 71 13.16 -7.89 -13.82
CA ARG A 71 12.22 -9.02 -13.93
C ARG A 71 11.70 -9.42 -12.56
N ALA A 72 10.41 -9.64 -12.49
CA ALA A 72 9.83 -10.28 -11.33
C ALA A 72 10.27 -11.74 -11.26
N GLY A 73 10.61 -12.17 -10.08
CA GLY A 73 10.83 -13.56 -9.73
C GLY A 73 10.21 -13.82 -8.38
N TYR A 74 9.66 -15.01 -8.17
CA TYR A 74 9.25 -15.38 -6.82
C TYR A 74 10.48 -15.40 -5.90
N PRO A 75 10.38 -14.98 -4.63
CA PRO A 75 9.16 -14.63 -3.91
C PRO A 75 8.95 -13.12 -3.74
N GLY A 76 8.26 -12.47 -4.67
CA GLY A 76 7.82 -11.08 -4.49
C GLY A 76 8.87 -10.00 -4.70
N SER A 77 10.09 -10.36 -5.04
CA SER A 77 11.21 -9.42 -5.24
C SER A 77 10.98 -8.40 -6.37
N GLY A 78 10.18 -8.75 -7.38
CA GLY A 78 9.94 -7.88 -8.54
C GLY A 78 9.29 -6.57 -8.20
N LYS A 79 8.22 -6.58 -7.37
CA LYS A 79 7.56 -5.36 -6.89
C LYS A 79 8.53 -4.50 -6.08
N VAL A 80 9.23 -5.10 -5.13
CA VAL A 80 10.21 -4.40 -4.29
C VAL A 80 11.31 -3.76 -5.13
N ARG A 81 11.83 -4.49 -6.12
CA ARG A 81 12.87 -3.99 -7.03
C ARG A 81 12.37 -2.81 -7.86
N GLN A 82 11.14 -2.87 -8.38
CA GLN A 82 10.54 -1.74 -9.11
C GLN A 82 10.38 -0.52 -8.20
N MET A 83 9.90 -0.72 -6.96
CA MET A 83 9.81 0.35 -5.96
C MET A 83 11.19 0.90 -5.60
N GLN A 84 12.19 0.04 -5.43
CA GLN A 84 13.57 0.45 -5.17
C GLN A 84 14.16 1.23 -6.34
N TRP A 85 13.93 0.80 -7.58
CA TRP A 85 14.37 1.50 -8.77
C TRP A 85 13.83 2.93 -8.84
N VAL A 86 12.55 3.12 -8.48
CA VAL A 86 11.96 4.47 -8.34
C VAL A 86 12.61 5.23 -7.19
N TRP A 87 12.72 4.57 -6.02
CA TRP A 87 13.27 5.17 -4.80
C TRP A 87 14.68 5.73 -4.98
N GLU A 88 15.52 5.06 -5.77
CA GLU A 88 16.89 5.50 -6.04
C GLU A 88 16.96 6.80 -6.86
N GLN A 89 15.87 7.15 -7.55
CA GLN A 89 15.75 8.36 -8.35
C GLN A 89 15.14 9.55 -7.61
N LEU A 90 14.57 9.32 -6.41
CA LEU A 90 13.99 10.40 -5.60
C LEU A 90 15.07 11.19 -4.88
N ASP A 91 14.82 12.49 -4.73
CA ASP A 91 15.64 13.35 -3.88
C ASP A 91 15.35 13.11 -2.40
N GLU A 92 16.32 13.37 -1.53
CA GLU A 92 16.15 13.25 -0.08
C GLU A 92 15.01 14.16 0.41
N GLY A 93 14.09 13.63 1.18
CA GLY A 93 12.90 14.33 1.66
C GLY A 93 11.71 14.33 0.68
N GLU A 94 11.89 13.91 -0.58
CA GLU A 94 10.81 13.82 -1.55
C GLU A 94 9.77 12.77 -1.13
N VAL A 95 8.49 13.08 -1.32
CA VAL A 95 7.37 12.19 -0.98
C VAL A 95 6.84 11.51 -2.24
N VAL A 96 6.60 10.22 -2.14
CA VAL A 96 6.01 9.39 -3.20
C VAL A 96 4.86 8.57 -2.63
N VAL A 97 3.87 8.31 -3.45
CA VAL A 97 2.81 7.31 -3.18
C VAL A 97 3.06 6.11 -4.07
N PHE A 98 3.36 4.98 -3.46
CA PHE A 98 3.37 3.69 -4.17
C PHE A 98 2.00 3.04 -4.06
N ALA A 99 1.48 2.55 -5.18
CA ALA A 99 0.21 1.86 -5.24
C ALA A 99 0.30 0.58 -6.07
N ASP A 100 -0.48 -0.43 -5.69
CA ASP A 100 -0.72 -1.59 -6.54
C ASP A 100 -1.59 -1.20 -7.74
N ASP A 101 -1.56 -2.01 -8.78
CA ASP A 101 -2.27 -1.74 -10.04
C ASP A 101 -3.77 -2.07 -9.99
N ASP A 102 -4.25 -2.70 -8.93
CA ASP A 102 -5.57 -3.29 -8.80
C ASP A 102 -6.51 -2.63 -7.76
N ILE A 103 -6.25 -1.37 -7.39
CA ILE A 103 -7.20 -0.61 -6.58
C ILE A 103 -8.48 -0.37 -7.38
N LYS A 104 -9.60 -0.87 -6.87
CA LYS A 104 -10.91 -0.83 -7.52
C LYS A 104 -11.79 0.31 -7.05
N PHE A 105 -11.66 0.66 -5.80
CA PHE A 105 -12.51 1.63 -5.16
C PHE A 105 -11.78 2.31 -4.00
N CYS A 106 -11.99 3.61 -3.90
CA CYS A 106 -11.44 4.42 -2.82
C CYS A 106 -12.59 5.02 -2.01
N SER A 107 -12.61 4.77 -0.71
CA SER A 107 -13.64 5.32 0.17
C SER A 107 -13.07 5.99 1.41
N ALA A 108 -13.79 6.95 1.94
CA ALA A 108 -13.41 7.64 3.17
C ALA A 108 -14.56 7.62 4.19
N ALA A 109 -14.18 7.74 5.45
CA ALA A 109 -15.12 8.10 6.50
C ALA A 109 -15.72 9.49 6.23
N PRO A 110 -16.96 9.75 6.66
CA PRO A 110 -17.54 11.08 6.58
C PRO A 110 -16.65 12.13 7.26
N LYS A 111 -16.56 13.31 6.65
CA LYS A 111 -15.70 14.40 7.12
C LYS A 111 -15.97 14.83 8.57
N ALA A 112 -17.20 14.62 9.05
CA ALA A 112 -17.57 14.90 10.44
C ALA A 112 -16.72 14.15 11.49
N TYR A 113 -16.05 13.07 11.08
CA TYR A 113 -15.19 12.27 11.96
C TYR A 113 -13.70 12.64 11.85
N ASP A 114 -13.33 13.57 10.97
CA ASP A 114 -11.95 13.99 10.80
C ASP A 114 -11.42 14.65 12.08
N GLY A 115 -10.24 14.24 12.53
CA GLY A 115 -9.58 14.81 13.69
C GLY A 115 -10.04 14.25 15.04
N ILE A 116 -10.99 13.32 15.06
CA ILE A 116 -11.44 12.66 16.29
C ILE A 116 -10.58 11.41 16.52
N ASP A 117 -9.73 11.42 17.53
CA ASP A 117 -8.81 10.32 17.83
C ASP A 117 -9.50 9.01 18.26
N ASN A 118 -10.74 9.10 18.77
CA ASN A 118 -11.54 7.96 19.17
C ASN A 118 -13.02 8.22 18.87
N VAL A 119 -13.48 7.86 17.69
CA VAL A 119 -14.92 7.83 17.42
C VAL A 119 -15.51 6.58 18.08
N VAL A 120 -16.29 6.79 19.13
CA VAL A 120 -17.16 5.75 19.67
C VAL A 120 -18.48 5.86 18.92
N LEU A 121 -18.71 4.99 17.95
CA LEU A 121 -20.03 4.90 17.32
C LEU A 121 -21.05 4.52 18.41
N PRO A 122 -22.25 5.11 18.39
CA PRO A 122 -23.35 4.69 19.23
C PRO A 122 -23.57 3.18 19.17
N ALA A 123 -23.99 2.56 20.25
CA ALA A 123 -24.09 1.09 20.35
C ALA A 123 -25.06 0.48 19.33
N ASP A 124 -26.08 1.22 18.96
CA ASP A 124 -27.08 0.95 17.95
C ASP A 124 -26.51 0.99 16.51
N GLU A 125 -25.58 1.91 16.23
CA GLU A 125 -24.86 1.97 14.96
C GLU A 125 -23.83 0.85 14.81
N ARG A 126 -23.33 0.28 15.92
CA ARG A 126 -22.40 -0.87 15.91
C ARG A 126 -23.05 -2.17 15.44
N MET A 127 -24.35 -2.30 15.59
CA MET A 127 -25.09 -3.52 15.25
C MET A 127 -25.48 -3.64 13.77
N LEU A 128 -25.24 -2.61 12.97
CA LEU A 128 -25.79 -2.49 11.64
C LEU A 128 -24.69 -2.68 10.56
N GLY A 129 -24.23 -3.91 10.36
CA GLY A 129 -23.29 -4.28 9.30
C GLY A 129 -23.63 -3.71 7.89
N PRO A 130 -24.90 -3.52 7.49
CA PRO A 130 -25.27 -2.80 6.28
C PRO A 130 -25.04 -1.29 6.36
N ILE A 131 -25.21 -0.66 7.51
CA ILE A 131 -25.07 0.79 7.69
C ILE A 131 -23.62 1.25 7.59
N ALA A 132 -22.67 0.39 7.91
CA ALA A 132 -21.26 0.70 7.67
C ALA A 132 -20.95 1.04 6.21
N ARG A 133 -21.78 0.61 5.26
CA ARG A 133 -21.66 0.99 3.83
C ARG A 133 -22.20 2.36 3.53
N GLU A 134 -23.22 2.84 4.26
CA GLU A 134 -23.81 4.18 4.08
C GLU A 134 -22.86 5.29 4.56
N PHE A 135 -21.89 4.96 5.42
CA PHE A 135 -20.87 5.90 5.86
C PHE A 135 -19.67 6.02 4.89
N ARG A 136 -19.72 5.37 3.74
CA ARG A 136 -18.64 5.46 2.74
C ARG A 136 -18.94 6.58 1.76
N THR A 137 -18.01 7.50 1.68
CA THR A 137 -17.99 8.49 0.60
C THR A 137 -16.86 8.10 -0.35
N GLU A 138 -17.16 8.05 -1.64
CA GLU A 138 -16.12 7.90 -2.65
C GLU A 138 -15.09 9.03 -2.51
N ILE A 139 -13.82 8.68 -2.61
CA ILE A 139 -12.72 9.64 -2.53
C ILE A 139 -12.51 10.24 -3.91
N ASP A 140 -12.84 11.51 -4.06
CA ASP A 140 -12.40 12.35 -5.17
C ASP A 140 -10.99 12.93 -4.91
N ALA A 141 -10.44 13.64 -5.88
CA ALA A 141 -9.13 14.25 -5.78
C ALA A 141 -9.02 15.23 -4.59
N LYS A 142 -10.09 15.99 -4.31
CA LYS A 142 -10.12 16.93 -3.18
C LYS A 142 -10.05 16.17 -1.84
N ARG A 143 -10.86 15.12 -1.68
CA ARG A 143 -10.87 14.32 -0.45
C ARG A 143 -9.56 13.57 -0.28
N TRP A 144 -8.97 13.06 -1.37
CA TRP A 144 -7.64 12.48 -1.35
C TRP A 144 -6.60 13.47 -0.84
N ARG A 145 -6.60 14.70 -1.36
CA ARG A 145 -5.69 15.77 -0.93
C ARG A 145 -5.78 16.02 0.58
N GLU A 146 -6.98 16.10 1.13
CA GLU A 146 -7.21 16.26 2.58
C GLU A 146 -6.64 15.08 3.38
N LEU A 147 -6.90 13.85 2.97
CA LEU A 147 -6.39 12.63 3.61
C LEU A 147 -4.88 12.54 3.52
N PHE A 148 -4.31 12.85 2.36
CA PHE A 148 -2.88 12.85 2.13
C PHE A 148 -2.17 13.85 3.05
N PHE A 149 -2.59 15.11 3.05
CA PHE A 149 -1.96 16.14 3.89
C PHE A 149 -2.09 15.86 5.39
N SER A 150 -3.24 15.35 5.84
CA SER A 150 -3.40 14.97 7.23
C SER A 150 -2.47 13.81 7.62
N THR A 151 -2.28 12.84 6.73
CA THR A 151 -1.33 11.73 6.92
C THR A 151 0.11 12.26 6.95
N LEU A 152 0.47 13.13 6.01
CA LEU A 152 1.80 13.74 5.93
C LEU A 152 2.13 14.60 7.15
N ALA A 153 1.16 15.38 7.64
CA ALA A 153 1.32 16.16 8.86
C ALA A 153 1.59 15.25 10.09
N ARG A 154 0.90 14.12 10.18
CA ARG A 154 1.17 13.13 11.24
C ARG A 154 2.52 12.44 11.07
N MET A 155 2.92 12.11 9.84
CA MET A 155 4.27 11.57 9.57
C MET A 155 5.36 12.57 10.03
N ASN A 156 5.16 13.87 9.75
CA ASN A 156 6.07 14.93 10.20
C ASN A 156 6.12 15.01 11.72
N ALA A 157 4.97 15.02 12.38
CA ALA A 157 4.88 15.12 13.85
C ALA A 157 5.45 13.89 14.59
N GLN A 158 5.52 12.76 13.91
CA GLN A 158 6.10 11.51 14.43
C GLN A 158 7.52 11.25 13.94
N GLU A 159 8.08 12.12 13.10
CA GLU A 159 9.40 11.99 12.49
C GLU A 159 9.56 10.65 11.74
N THR A 160 8.48 10.16 11.15
CA THR A 160 8.47 8.90 10.40
C THR A 160 8.40 9.12 8.89
N VAL A 161 8.82 8.11 8.14
CA VAL A 161 8.90 8.16 6.68
C VAL A 161 7.81 7.39 5.96
N MET A 162 6.93 6.69 6.71
CA MET A 162 5.92 5.83 6.12
C MET A 162 4.54 6.10 6.69
N GLY A 163 3.59 6.25 5.79
CA GLY A 163 2.17 6.33 6.09
C GLY A 163 1.34 5.45 5.16
N GLY A 164 0.13 5.14 5.59
CA GLY A 164 -0.82 4.38 4.79
C GLY A 164 -2.22 4.46 5.35
N PHE A 165 -3.09 3.64 4.83
CA PHE A 165 -4.52 3.68 5.11
C PHE A 165 -5.04 2.36 5.67
N ALA A 166 -6.30 2.36 6.09
CA ALA A 166 -6.94 1.16 6.64
C ALA A 166 -6.97 0.02 5.61
N VAL A 167 -6.68 -1.18 6.07
CA VAL A 167 -6.74 -2.42 5.28
C VAL A 167 -8.08 -3.14 5.40
N VAL A 168 -8.95 -2.66 6.28
CA VAL A 168 -10.26 -3.26 6.56
C VAL A 168 -11.33 -2.23 6.24
N ASP A 169 -12.21 -2.61 5.34
CA ASP A 169 -13.33 -1.80 4.93
C ASP A 169 -14.36 -1.60 6.06
N ASN A 170 -14.54 -2.60 6.91
CA ASN A 170 -15.52 -2.52 7.98
C ASN A 170 -15.13 -1.46 9.01
N TYR A 171 -15.82 -0.34 8.98
CA TYR A 171 -15.62 0.81 9.85
C TYR A 171 -15.69 0.45 11.35
N PHE A 172 -16.47 -0.55 11.71
CA PHE A 172 -16.58 -1.09 13.06
C PHE A 172 -15.25 -1.58 13.63
N PHE A 173 -14.38 -2.14 12.79
CA PHE A 173 -13.05 -2.60 13.21
C PHE A 173 -11.98 -1.49 13.19
N ARG A 174 -12.34 -0.29 12.72
CA ARG A 174 -11.46 0.87 12.73
C ARG A 174 -11.58 1.64 14.04
N LEU A 175 -11.31 0.98 15.17
CA LEU A 175 -11.50 1.54 16.52
C LEU A 175 -10.66 2.78 16.85
N LYS A 176 -9.62 3.05 16.04
CA LYS A 176 -8.76 4.24 16.18
C LYS A 176 -8.50 4.79 14.78
N HIS A 177 -8.75 6.08 14.60
CA HIS A 177 -8.54 6.76 13.32
C HIS A 177 -7.06 6.91 12.96
N TRP A 178 -6.19 6.98 13.97
CA TRP A 178 -4.75 7.06 13.81
C TRP A 178 -4.06 5.97 14.60
N ARG A 179 -3.12 5.30 13.96
CA ARG A 179 -2.22 4.36 14.65
C ARG A 179 -0.79 4.77 14.42
N ARG A 180 0.01 4.64 15.47
CA ARG A 180 1.44 4.90 15.46
C ARG A 180 2.26 3.66 15.15
N VAL A 181 1.75 2.49 15.47
CA VAL A 181 2.39 1.20 15.22
C VAL A 181 1.37 0.30 14.55
N GLY A 182 1.80 -0.37 13.51
CA GLY A 182 0.96 -1.31 12.80
C GLY A 182 1.50 -1.63 11.42
N TYR A 183 0.78 -2.47 10.75
CA TYR A 183 1.04 -2.89 9.40
C TYR A 183 0.46 -1.87 8.42
N VAL A 184 1.32 -1.33 7.56
CA VAL A 184 0.94 -0.51 6.41
C VAL A 184 0.84 -1.43 5.21
N SER A 185 -0.36 -1.57 4.67
CA SER A 185 -0.59 -2.43 3.51
C SER A 185 0.17 -1.96 2.28
N GLY A 186 0.75 -2.89 1.55
CA GLY A 186 1.46 -2.65 0.30
C GLY A 186 0.60 -2.11 -0.84
N HIS A 187 -0.74 -2.10 -0.69
CA HIS A 187 -1.65 -1.64 -1.75
C HIS A 187 -1.58 -0.14 -2.00
N LEU A 188 -1.35 0.65 -0.94
CA LEU A 188 -1.13 2.08 -1.05
C LEU A 188 -0.27 2.58 0.12
N ILE A 189 0.93 3.02 -0.20
CA ILE A 189 1.93 3.44 0.78
C ILE A 189 2.38 4.86 0.44
N ILE A 190 2.34 5.75 1.42
CA ILE A 190 2.96 7.07 1.34
C ILE A 190 4.36 6.94 1.95
N MET A 191 5.38 7.26 1.19
CA MET A 191 6.76 7.21 1.67
C MET A 191 7.49 8.52 1.42
N ARG A 192 8.29 8.93 2.40
CA ARG A 192 9.25 10.02 2.25
C ARG A 192 10.64 9.43 2.07
N LYS A 193 11.36 9.88 1.05
CA LYS A 193 12.76 9.51 0.81
C LYS A 193 13.61 9.86 2.02
N ASP A 194 14.25 8.86 2.58
CA ASP A 194 15.24 9.00 3.65
C ASP A 194 16.30 7.91 3.48
N SER A 195 17.54 8.29 3.47
CA SER A 195 18.68 7.41 3.21
C SER A 195 18.90 6.35 4.28
N ARG A 196 18.27 6.49 5.46
CA ARG A 196 18.28 5.49 6.54
C ARG A 196 17.39 4.29 6.24
N PHE A 197 16.30 4.48 5.47
CA PHE A 197 15.45 3.37 5.05
C PHE A 197 16.11 2.60 3.91
N LYS A 198 16.16 1.27 4.03
CA LYS A 198 16.76 0.38 3.03
C LYS A 198 15.73 -0.62 2.54
N TRP A 199 15.58 -0.68 1.24
CA TRP A 199 14.87 -1.78 0.60
C TRP A 199 15.66 -3.07 0.74
N ASP A 200 14.98 -4.20 0.87
CA ASP A 200 15.57 -5.53 0.82
C ASP A 200 14.67 -6.47 0.02
N GLU A 201 15.09 -6.76 -1.19
CA GLU A 201 14.37 -7.60 -2.14
C GLU A 201 14.37 -9.08 -1.78
N ASN A 202 15.24 -9.49 -0.87
CA ASN A 202 15.39 -10.88 -0.47
C ASN A 202 14.47 -11.26 0.69
N ILE A 203 13.77 -10.29 1.28
CA ILE A 203 12.85 -10.54 2.38
C ILE A 203 11.43 -10.58 1.83
N PRO A 204 10.72 -11.69 2.02
CA PRO A 204 9.34 -11.84 1.58
C PRO A 204 8.38 -10.94 2.35
N MET A 205 7.13 -10.84 1.87
CA MET A 205 6.07 -10.06 2.52
C MET A 205 6.50 -8.60 2.71
N GLU A 206 6.75 -7.91 1.60
CA GLU A 206 7.39 -6.58 1.56
C GLU A 206 6.69 -5.54 2.43
N ASP A 207 5.39 -5.59 2.53
CA ASP A 207 4.58 -4.65 3.31
C ASP A 207 4.78 -4.83 4.82
N TYR A 208 4.82 -6.07 5.30
CA TYR A 208 5.17 -6.40 6.69
C TYR A 208 6.62 -6.00 6.99
N ARG A 209 7.53 -6.39 6.10
CA ARG A 209 8.95 -6.08 6.21
C ARG A 209 9.19 -4.57 6.26
N ASN A 210 8.60 -3.82 5.33
CA ASN A 210 8.77 -2.37 5.26
C ASN A 210 8.22 -1.68 6.52
N SER A 211 7.05 -2.11 6.99
CA SER A 211 6.46 -1.59 8.24
C SER A 211 7.38 -1.87 9.44
N ALA A 212 7.94 -3.07 9.54
CA ALA A 212 8.87 -3.43 10.61
C ALA A 212 10.17 -2.63 10.54
N GLU A 213 10.76 -2.48 9.35
CA GLU A 213 12.00 -1.72 9.17
C GLU A 213 11.80 -0.24 9.50
N VAL A 214 10.71 0.37 9.06
CA VAL A 214 10.39 1.76 9.40
C VAL A 214 10.18 1.90 10.90
N CYS A 215 9.43 1.01 11.54
CA CYS A 215 9.27 1.03 12.98
C CYS A 215 10.62 0.88 13.70
N LYS A 216 11.51 0.02 13.23
CA LYS A 216 12.85 -0.19 13.81
C LYS A 216 13.75 1.04 13.69
N VAL A 217 13.72 1.72 12.56
CA VAL A 217 14.61 2.86 12.27
C VAL A 217 14.04 4.18 12.77
N PHE A 218 12.72 4.39 12.65
CA PHE A 218 12.04 5.66 12.91
C PHE A 218 11.08 5.60 14.11
N GLY A 219 10.90 4.42 14.71
CA GLY A 219 10.06 4.23 15.89
C GLY A 219 8.56 4.20 15.64
N SER A 220 8.09 4.49 14.43
CA SER A 220 6.66 4.50 14.13
C SER A 220 6.34 4.48 12.64
N VAL A 221 5.12 4.08 12.32
CA VAL A 221 4.43 4.33 11.05
C VAL A 221 3.15 5.11 11.33
N VAL A 222 2.56 5.71 10.31
CA VAL A 222 1.26 6.38 10.42
C VAL A 222 0.20 5.58 9.68
N LEU A 223 -0.84 5.15 10.37
CA LEU A 223 -2.03 4.56 9.77
C LEU A 223 -3.20 5.53 9.89
N ASN A 224 -3.66 6.02 8.74
CA ASN A 224 -4.86 6.84 8.62
C ASN A 224 -6.07 5.94 8.35
N ASN A 225 -6.88 5.71 9.37
CA ASN A 225 -8.06 4.86 9.25
C ASN A 225 -9.30 5.60 8.69
N PHE A 226 -9.18 6.86 8.30
CA PHE A 226 -10.28 7.58 7.62
C PHE A 226 -10.41 7.20 6.15
N GLY A 227 -9.32 6.79 5.49
CA GLY A 227 -9.31 6.29 4.12
C GLY A 227 -9.25 4.77 4.06
N PHE A 228 -9.88 4.21 3.04
CA PHE A 228 -9.83 2.80 2.70
C PHE A 228 -9.73 2.63 1.18
N PHE A 229 -8.89 1.70 0.75
CA PHE A 229 -8.63 1.39 -0.65
C PHE A 229 -8.90 -0.09 -0.88
N GLU A 230 -10.00 -0.37 -1.61
CA GLU A 230 -10.37 -1.73 -1.98
C GLU A 230 -9.51 -2.19 -3.17
N HIS A 231 -8.98 -3.38 -3.08
CA HIS A 231 -8.14 -3.98 -4.12
C HIS A 231 -8.58 -5.42 -4.41
N SER A 232 -8.10 -5.97 -5.52
CA SER A 232 -8.29 -7.38 -5.87
C SER A 232 -7.12 -8.21 -5.36
N THR A 233 -7.38 -9.08 -4.40
CA THR A 233 -6.36 -10.02 -3.93
C THR A 233 -6.46 -11.36 -4.67
N TYR A 234 -5.31 -12.00 -4.89
CA TYR A 234 -5.22 -13.39 -5.40
C TYR A 234 -5.90 -13.65 -6.74
N ILE A 235 -5.86 -12.65 -7.64
CA ILE A 235 -6.29 -12.83 -9.02
C ILE A 235 -5.11 -13.27 -9.89
N GLU A 236 -5.40 -13.85 -11.04
CA GLU A 236 -4.42 -14.24 -12.06
C GLU A 236 -3.53 -13.05 -12.46
N GLY A 237 -2.25 -13.29 -12.63
CA GLY A 237 -1.22 -12.28 -12.86
C GLY A 237 -0.60 -11.74 -11.56
N GLY A 238 0.38 -10.88 -11.65
CA GLY A 238 1.13 -10.34 -10.52
C GLY A 238 1.88 -11.44 -9.74
N LEU A 239 1.63 -11.54 -8.43
CA LEU A 239 2.26 -12.54 -7.56
C LEU A 239 1.56 -13.92 -7.57
N GLY A 240 0.55 -14.12 -8.41
CA GLY A 240 -0.17 -15.38 -8.52
C GLY A 240 -1.37 -15.54 -7.58
N THR A 241 -2.03 -16.69 -7.70
CA THR A 241 -3.22 -17.07 -6.94
C THR A 241 -2.91 -17.41 -5.47
N ALA A 242 -3.95 -17.60 -4.67
CA ALA A 242 -3.80 -18.05 -3.29
C ALA A 242 -3.10 -19.41 -3.17
N GLU A 243 -3.45 -20.35 -4.07
CA GLU A 243 -2.85 -21.69 -4.07
C GLU A 243 -1.35 -21.64 -4.41
N GLU A 244 -0.94 -20.79 -5.35
CA GLU A 244 0.45 -20.62 -5.73
C GLU A 244 1.29 -20.01 -4.59
N ARG A 245 0.70 -19.16 -3.76
CA ARG A 245 1.38 -18.49 -2.64
C ARG A 245 1.40 -19.33 -1.35
N LEU A 246 0.43 -20.23 -1.18
CA LEU A 246 0.24 -20.99 0.05
C LEU A 246 1.50 -21.75 0.53
N PRO A 247 2.29 -22.44 -0.34
CA PRO A 247 3.47 -23.18 0.08
C PRO A 247 4.57 -22.32 0.70
N PHE A 248 4.58 -21.02 0.40
CA PHE A 248 5.62 -20.08 0.82
C PHE A 248 5.23 -19.30 2.08
N ARG A 249 3.94 -19.27 2.44
CA ARG A 249 3.43 -18.41 3.51
C ARG A 249 4.07 -18.68 4.87
N ALA A 250 4.16 -19.94 5.28
CA ALA A 250 4.77 -20.29 6.57
C ALA A 250 6.28 -20.03 6.61
N PRO A 251 7.08 -20.45 5.62
CA PRO A 251 8.50 -20.08 5.53
C PRO A 251 8.75 -18.56 5.52
N ASP A 252 7.89 -17.79 4.86
CA ASP A 252 7.98 -16.34 4.81
C ASP A 252 7.75 -15.72 6.20
N CYS A 253 6.73 -16.19 6.93
CA CYS A 253 6.46 -15.77 8.30
C CYS A 253 7.64 -16.08 9.23
N GLU A 254 8.21 -17.29 9.14
CA GLU A 254 9.39 -17.68 9.92
C GLU A 254 10.60 -16.79 9.60
N THR A 255 10.79 -16.45 8.33
CA THR A 255 11.87 -15.57 7.88
C THR A 255 11.70 -14.17 8.47
N LEU A 256 10.51 -13.59 8.44
CA LEU A 256 10.22 -12.28 9.05
C LEU A 256 10.48 -12.29 10.55
N MET A 257 10.02 -13.32 11.27
CA MET A 257 10.21 -13.44 12.70
C MET A 257 11.69 -13.58 13.08
N ARG A 258 12.49 -14.26 12.26
CA ARG A 258 13.94 -14.40 12.45
C ARG A 258 14.69 -13.10 12.23
N ILE A 259 14.31 -12.30 11.23
CA ILE A 259 14.97 -11.03 10.86
C ILE A 259 14.55 -9.90 11.80
N TYR A 260 13.31 -9.92 12.25
CA TYR A 260 12.72 -8.91 13.15
C TYR A 260 12.21 -9.55 14.45
N PRO A 261 13.11 -10.04 15.29
CA PRO A 261 12.72 -10.69 16.55
C PRO A 261 11.96 -9.72 17.45
N GLY A 262 10.84 -10.17 17.99
CA GLY A 262 9.96 -9.37 18.84
C GLY A 262 9.00 -8.42 18.12
N PHE A 263 9.08 -8.34 16.77
CA PHE A 263 8.17 -7.50 15.99
C PHE A 263 6.88 -8.20 15.61
N PHE A 264 6.98 -9.50 15.38
CA PHE A 264 5.90 -10.31 14.88
C PHE A 264 5.57 -11.41 15.86
N ARG A 265 4.31 -11.80 15.90
CA ARG A 265 3.85 -13.06 16.48
C ARG A 265 3.08 -13.86 15.45
N ILE A 266 3.14 -15.17 15.58
CA ILE A 266 2.35 -16.07 14.74
C ILE A 266 0.87 -15.90 15.07
N LYS A 267 0.07 -15.82 14.03
CA LYS A 267 -1.38 -15.85 14.08
C LYS A 267 -1.84 -17.20 13.51
N GLU A 268 -2.30 -18.09 14.38
CA GLU A 268 -2.69 -19.46 13.98
C GLU A 268 -3.95 -19.53 13.12
N SER A 269 -4.70 -18.42 13.01
CA SER A 269 -5.98 -18.35 12.31
C SER A 269 -6.02 -17.30 11.21
N GLY A 270 -4.96 -17.20 10.39
CA GLY A 270 -5.02 -16.45 9.13
C GLY A 270 -5.96 -17.15 8.14
N ILE A 271 -6.77 -16.38 7.41
CA ILE A 271 -7.59 -16.91 6.31
C ILE A 271 -7.07 -16.26 5.03
N MET A 272 -6.56 -17.09 4.12
CA MET A 272 -6.39 -16.69 2.72
C MET A 272 -7.68 -17.00 1.99
N ALA A 273 -8.38 -15.98 1.53
CA ALA A 273 -9.59 -16.13 0.73
C ALA A 273 -9.26 -15.92 -0.74
N GLY A 274 -9.34 -16.97 -1.53
CA GLY A 274 -9.46 -16.90 -2.99
C GLY A 274 -10.92 -16.83 -3.41
N ALA A 275 -11.21 -16.66 -4.69
CA ALA A 275 -12.57 -16.55 -5.20
C ALA A 275 -13.47 -17.73 -4.83
N ASP A 276 -12.90 -18.93 -4.59
CA ASP A 276 -13.62 -20.17 -4.27
C ASP A 276 -13.08 -20.96 -3.06
N LEU A 277 -12.01 -20.49 -2.40
CA LEU A 277 -11.38 -21.22 -1.30
C LEU A 277 -11.01 -20.29 -0.16
N SER A 278 -11.48 -20.67 1.03
CA SER A 278 -11.07 -20.10 2.32
C SER A 278 -10.15 -21.11 2.99
N VAL A 279 -8.85 -20.87 2.96
CA VAL A 279 -7.85 -21.76 3.57
C VAL A 279 -7.28 -21.12 4.83
N SER A 280 -7.27 -21.87 5.93
CA SER A 280 -6.56 -21.44 7.14
C SER A 280 -5.05 -21.49 6.90
N VAL A 281 -4.36 -20.40 7.15
CA VAL A 281 -2.92 -20.28 6.92
C VAL A 281 -2.22 -19.75 8.16
N THR A 282 -0.95 -20.13 8.32
CA THR A 282 -0.05 -19.45 9.25
C THR A 282 0.20 -18.04 8.74
N ASP A 283 -0.04 -17.05 9.58
CA ASP A 283 0.18 -15.66 9.30
C ASP A 283 0.92 -14.97 10.45
N VAL A 284 1.43 -13.78 10.24
CA VAL A 284 2.05 -12.97 11.27
C VAL A 284 1.24 -11.71 11.52
N THR A 285 1.27 -11.25 12.74
CA THR A 285 0.73 -9.95 13.13
C THR A 285 1.87 -9.10 13.66
N LEU A 286 1.99 -7.88 13.18
CA LEU A 286 2.92 -6.93 13.75
C LEU A 286 2.42 -6.56 15.15
N ASP A 287 3.20 -6.95 16.16
CA ASP A 287 2.85 -6.72 17.56
C ASP A 287 3.29 -5.33 18.01
N ARG A 288 2.73 -4.89 19.14
CA ARG A 288 3.18 -3.65 19.75
C ARG A 288 4.60 -3.83 20.24
N TRP A 289 5.44 -2.84 19.95
CA TRP A 289 6.73 -2.68 20.60
C TRP A 289 6.54 -2.55 22.11
N VAL A 290 7.26 -3.33 22.86
CA VAL A 290 7.48 -3.13 24.29
C VAL A 290 8.72 -2.28 24.47
#